data_bef29c41895d5acf5f5f91b1c8cc6024
#
_entry.id   bef29c41895d5acf5f5f91b1c8cc6024
#
_cell.length_a   1.000
_cell.length_b   1.000
_cell.length_c   1.000
_cell.angle_alpha   90.00
_cell.angle_beta   90.00
_cell.angle_gamma   90.00
#
_symmetry.space_group_name_H-M   'P 1'
#
loop_
_entity.id
_entity.type
_entity.pdbx_description
1 polymer ?
#
loop_
_entity_poly.entity_id
_entity_poly.type
_entity_poly.pdbx_seq_one_letter_code
_entity_poly.pdbx_strand_id
1 'polypeptide(L)'
;MNSFDTGDQKISAPLGESEPAGTNFLSRLGRWWGRKGEGEAKAPAAAKPADGEAPLPPRVMRRQREQLRLCFDARLTDGAANAAAHAWQAEYEAAGEAARRGMLAVLAEVANSSGSDEPADGDKGDKGDKGDKVEKTTDKAARASRPHAGHSGLTHALSNARIRFFKRLAALHGQRGNSACGLHFLIQLRADMLRWQRRVPGLRALDDDLEALFSNWFDVGLLELQPITWDSPASLLEKLIRYEAVHEIASWTDLRNRLDSDRRCYAFFHPRIPREPLIFVEVAFAPEMAADVHTLLDEAAPLEDLRRVKWAIFYSISNTQAGLRGVSFGNFLLKRVIEEVQREFPKVKQFATLSPIPGFADWMRKQDGATLARVLGEKRLARWNERHGTAPADGAAWLEALAPDAADGVIRDTAMTLAAHYLVRERNQSMPADPVARFHLGNGACVERLNWAADLSRKGRSQSCGMMVNYLYVPEALDDNLARLGAGNPRISRSVGKLL
;
A
#
# COMPACT_ATOMS: atom_id res chain seq x y z
N MET A 1 -7.54 73.94 0.19
CA MET A 1 -8.72 74.24 -0.62
C MET A 1 -9.24 72.96 -1.22
N ASN A 2 -10.49 72.66 -0.90
CA ASN A 2 -11.41 71.60 -1.33
C ASN A 2 -11.20 70.26 -0.72
N SER A 3 -11.87 70.15 0.38
CA SER A 3 -12.65 69.06 1.01
C SER A 3 -13.67 68.47 0.07
N PHE A 4 -13.80 67.11 0.03
CA PHE A 4 -15.07 66.49 -0.25
C PHE A 4 -15.35 65.40 0.81
N ASP A 5 -16.57 65.47 1.21
CA ASP A 5 -17.23 65.02 2.39
C ASP A 5 -17.63 63.53 2.30
N THR A 6 -17.78 62.96 3.45
CA THR A 6 -18.21 61.59 3.78
C THR A 6 -19.69 61.39 3.51
N GLY A 7 -20.03 60.19 3.08
CA GLY A 7 -21.40 59.68 3.02
C GLY A 7 -21.50 58.28 3.57
N ASP A 8 -21.79 58.13 4.85
CA ASP A 8 -22.26 56.92 5.51
C ASP A 8 -23.61 56.49 4.93
N GLN A 9 -23.69 55.25 4.43
CA GLN A 9 -24.98 54.54 4.35
C GLN A 9 -24.84 53.12 4.88
N LYS A 10 -25.32 52.94 6.11
CA LYS A 10 -25.70 51.68 6.71
C LYS A 10 -26.86 51.07 5.95
N ILE A 11 -26.68 49.87 5.41
CA ILE A 11 -27.78 48.98 5.03
C ILE A 11 -27.66 47.70 5.85
N SER A 12 -28.55 47.60 6.78
CA SER A 12 -28.81 46.39 7.56
C SER A 12 -29.69 45.42 6.73
N ALA A 13 -29.29 44.15 6.60
CA ALA A 13 -30.19 43.09 6.21
C ALA A 13 -29.80 41.78 6.94
N PRO A 14 -30.73 40.86 7.20
CA PRO A 14 -30.71 40.02 8.39
C PRO A 14 -29.89 38.72 8.19
N LEU A 15 -29.38 38.25 9.32
CA LEU A 15 -28.73 36.97 9.50
C LEU A 15 -29.72 35.82 9.21
N GLY A 16 -29.50 35.10 8.15
CA GLY A 16 -30.09 33.79 7.91
C GLY A 16 -29.10 32.75 8.45
N GLU A 17 -29.60 31.95 9.37
CA GLU A 17 -28.91 30.77 9.92
C GLU A 17 -28.61 29.79 8.77
N SER A 18 -27.34 29.49 8.51
CA SER A 18 -26.90 28.41 7.64
C SER A 18 -26.36 27.28 8.51
N GLU A 19 -27.02 26.12 8.39
CA GLU A 19 -26.60 24.84 8.97
C GLU A 19 -25.18 24.46 8.56
N PRO A 20 -24.41 23.74 9.42
CA PRO A 20 -23.08 23.29 9.07
C PRO A 20 -23.12 22.02 8.21
N ALA A 21 -23.05 22.14 6.90
CA ALA A 21 -22.75 21.05 6.00
C ALA A 21 -21.23 20.90 5.91
N GLY A 22 -20.67 19.96 6.65
CA GLY A 22 -19.24 19.67 6.62
C GLY A 22 -18.89 18.37 7.31
N THR A 23 -19.47 17.24 6.88
CA THR A 23 -18.95 15.92 7.27
C THR A 23 -17.67 15.66 6.50
N ASN A 24 -16.55 15.82 7.19
CA ASN A 24 -15.19 15.63 6.71
C ASN A 24 -14.98 14.28 6.02
N PHE A 25 -14.77 14.31 4.72
CA PHE A 25 -14.31 13.20 3.89
C PHE A 25 -12.99 12.58 4.43
N LEU A 26 -12.15 13.34 5.09
CA LEU A 26 -10.90 12.92 5.73
C LEU A 26 -11.11 11.90 6.87
N SER A 27 -12.23 11.95 7.58
CA SER A 27 -12.54 10.98 8.64
C SER A 27 -12.92 9.58 8.09
N ARG A 28 -13.19 9.44 6.80
CA ARG A 28 -13.54 8.17 6.14
C ARG A 28 -12.32 7.41 5.62
N LEU A 29 -11.23 8.10 5.28
CA LEU A 29 -9.98 7.48 4.81
C LEU A 29 -9.11 6.98 5.95
N GLY A 30 -9.03 7.67 7.07
CA GLY A 30 -8.34 7.22 8.29
C GLY A 30 -8.90 5.92 8.88
N ARG A 31 -10.19 5.66 8.69
CA ARG A 31 -10.84 4.42 9.13
C ARG A 31 -10.50 3.19 8.27
N TRP A 32 -9.94 3.37 7.10
CA TRP A 32 -9.64 2.24 6.21
C TRP A 32 -8.24 1.62 6.47
N TRP A 33 -7.30 2.41 6.98
CA TRP A 33 -5.99 1.93 7.45
C TRP A 33 -6.00 1.45 8.91
N GLY A 34 -6.98 1.89 9.70
CA GLY A 34 -7.11 1.59 11.12
C GLY A 34 -7.94 0.35 11.48
N ARG A 35 -8.53 -0.35 10.51
CA ARG A 35 -9.43 -1.46 10.82
C ARG A 35 -8.85 -2.83 10.42
N LYS A 36 -7.88 -3.31 11.20
CA LYS A 36 -7.65 -4.72 11.48
C LYS A 36 -7.32 -4.87 12.96
N GLY A 37 -8.34 -5.05 13.75
CA GLY A 37 -8.21 -5.31 15.19
C GLY A 37 -9.52 -5.10 15.91
N GLU A 38 -10.58 -5.80 15.53
CA GLU A 38 -11.69 -6.07 16.43
C GLU A 38 -12.06 -7.54 16.25
N GLY A 39 -12.07 -8.24 17.40
CA GLY A 39 -12.18 -9.66 17.53
C GLY A 39 -13.42 -10.25 16.89
N GLU A 40 -13.30 -11.52 16.52
CA GLU A 40 -14.41 -12.39 16.15
C GLU A 40 -15.49 -12.41 17.23
N ALA A 41 -16.49 -11.56 17.09
CA ALA A 41 -17.79 -11.78 17.69
C ALA A 41 -18.61 -12.63 16.71
N LYS A 42 -19.22 -13.70 17.25
CA LYS A 42 -20.14 -14.60 16.58
C LYS A 42 -20.99 -13.89 15.54
N ALA A 43 -21.03 -14.48 14.33
CA ALA A 43 -21.89 -14.04 13.24
C ALA A 43 -23.34 -13.89 13.71
N PRO A 44 -23.94 -12.69 13.64
CA PRO A 44 -25.37 -12.55 13.65
C PRO A 44 -25.91 -12.93 12.27
N ALA A 45 -27.09 -13.55 12.29
CA ALA A 45 -27.87 -13.90 11.11
C ALA A 45 -27.91 -12.74 10.10
N ALA A 46 -27.88 -13.09 8.80
CA ALA A 46 -27.88 -12.20 7.66
C ALA A 46 -28.66 -10.90 7.90
N ALA A 47 -27.94 -9.80 8.16
CA ALA A 47 -28.51 -8.48 8.20
C ALA A 47 -28.96 -8.11 6.78
N LYS A 48 -30.23 -7.65 6.66
CA LYS A 48 -30.76 -7.06 5.44
C LYS A 48 -29.81 -5.96 4.93
N PRO A 49 -29.57 -5.84 3.62
CA PRO A 49 -28.72 -4.78 3.07
C PRO A 49 -29.25 -3.42 3.51
N ALA A 50 -28.35 -2.55 3.97
CA ALA A 50 -28.66 -1.18 4.32
C ALA A 50 -29.19 -0.43 3.08
N ASP A 51 -30.21 0.38 3.26
CA ASP A 51 -30.89 1.16 2.23
C ASP A 51 -29.88 1.95 1.39
N GLY A 52 -29.84 1.67 0.07
CA GLY A 52 -28.97 2.35 -0.93
C GLY A 52 -28.20 1.43 -1.87
N GLU A 53 -28.12 0.13 -1.60
CA GLU A 53 -27.33 -0.82 -2.41
C GLU A 53 -28.22 -1.72 -3.30
N ALA A 54 -29.00 -1.15 -4.18
CA ALA A 54 -29.73 -1.96 -5.16
C ALA A 54 -28.73 -2.64 -6.13
N PRO A 55 -28.82 -3.97 -6.34
CA PRO A 55 -27.99 -4.65 -7.33
C PRO A 55 -28.30 -4.09 -8.72
N LEU A 56 -27.29 -4.16 -9.63
CA LEU A 56 -27.50 -3.73 -11.01
C LEU A 56 -28.73 -4.42 -11.61
N PRO A 57 -29.63 -3.68 -12.31
CA PRO A 57 -30.78 -4.28 -12.97
C PRO A 57 -30.35 -5.39 -13.94
N PRO A 58 -31.11 -6.50 -14.07
CA PRO A 58 -30.73 -7.64 -14.91
C PRO A 58 -30.45 -7.28 -16.38
N ARG A 59 -31.17 -6.28 -16.91
CA ARG A 59 -30.92 -5.76 -18.26
C ARG A 59 -29.53 -5.09 -18.39
N VAL A 60 -29.13 -4.32 -17.39
CA VAL A 60 -27.80 -3.67 -17.36
C VAL A 60 -26.72 -4.74 -17.26
N MET A 61 -26.87 -5.72 -16.38
CA MET A 61 -25.91 -6.82 -16.25
C MET A 61 -25.74 -7.61 -17.56
N ARG A 62 -26.83 -7.88 -18.30
CA ARG A 62 -26.77 -8.54 -19.60
C ARG A 62 -26.00 -7.71 -20.63
N ARG A 63 -26.30 -6.41 -20.74
CA ARG A 63 -25.56 -5.48 -21.61
C ARG A 63 -24.10 -5.44 -21.27
N GLN A 64 -23.74 -5.36 -19.97
CA GLN A 64 -22.35 -5.38 -19.51
C GLN A 64 -21.63 -6.67 -19.89
N ARG A 65 -22.29 -7.84 -19.78
CA ARG A 65 -21.70 -9.12 -20.22
C ARG A 65 -21.40 -9.13 -21.71
N GLU A 66 -22.34 -8.69 -22.53
CA GLU A 66 -22.17 -8.60 -23.99
C GLU A 66 -21.00 -7.68 -24.35
N GLN A 67 -20.95 -6.49 -23.75
CA GLN A 67 -19.86 -5.52 -23.96
C GLN A 67 -18.49 -6.08 -23.54
N LEU A 68 -18.41 -6.72 -22.37
CA LEU A 68 -17.17 -7.33 -21.89
C LEU A 68 -16.74 -8.52 -22.75
N ARG A 69 -17.69 -9.36 -23.24
CA ARG A 69 -17.35 -10.44 -24.18
C ARG A 69 -16.65 -9.90 -25.42
N LEU A 70 -17.07 -8.76 -25.96
CA LEU A 70 -16.38 -8.11 -27.08
C LEU A 70 -14.96 -7.67 -26.70
N CYS A 71 -14.75 -7.21 -25.47
CA CYS A 71 -13.40 -6.85 -24.99
C CYS A 71 -12.44 -8.05 -24.91
N PHE A 72 -12.96 -9.25 -24.64
CA PHE A 72 -12.17 -10.48 -24.49
C PHE A 72 -12.08 -11.33 -25.75
N ASP A 73 -12.90 -11.05 -26.79
CA ASP A 73 -12.90 -11.83 -28.05
C ASP A 73 -11.60 -11.61 -28.83
N ALA A 74 -10.81 -12.68 -28.94
CA ALA A 74 -9.53 -12.64 -29.65
C ALA A 74 -9.70 -12.57 -31.19
N ARG A 75 -10.91 -12.82 -31.72
CA ARG A 75 -11.22 -12.81 -33.16
C ARG A 75 -11.58 -11.42 -33.65
N LEU A 76 -11.90 -10.50 -32.76
CA LEU A 76 -12.24 -9.12 -33.14
C LEU A 76 -10.98 -8.34 -33.50
N THR A 77 -11.16 -7.38 -34.41
CA THR A 77 -10.12 -6.38 -34.68
C THR A 77 -9.81 -5.57 -33.42
N ASP A 78 -8.57 -5.16 -33.26
CA ASP A 78 -8.16 -4.32 -32.12
C ASP A 78 -9.01 -3.04 -32.02
N GLY A 79 -9.45 -2.47 -33.15
CA GLY A 79 -10.31 -1.29 -33.14
C GLY A 79 -11.67 -1.53 -32.46
N ALA A 80 -12.36 -2.63 -32.78
CA ALA A 80 -13.64 -2.96 -32.17
C ALA A 80 -13.54 -3.30 -30.71
N ALA A 81 -12.52 -4.11 -30.34
CA ALA A 81 -12.27 -4.47 -28.95
C ALA A 81 -11.84 -3.26 -28.10
N ASN A 82 -11.06 -2.33 -28.65
CA ASN A 82 -10.70 -1.09 -28.00
C ASN A 82 -11.91 -0.17 -27.80
N ALA A 83 -12.78 -0.03 -28.80
CA ALA A 83 -14.02 0.75 -28.68
C ALA A 83 -14.94 0.20 -27.56
N ALA A 84 -15.09 -1.12 -27.48
CA ALA A 84 -15.85 -1.76 -26.40
C ALA A 84 -15.24 -1.52 -25.02
N ALA A 85 -13.91 -1.62 -24.90
CA ALA A 85 -13.19 -1.35 -23.64
C ALA A 85 -13.33 0.13 -23.22
N HIS A 86 -13.25 1.06 -24.16
CA HIS A 86 -13.48 2.49 -23.93
C HIS A 86 -14.88 2.78 -23.39
N ALA A 87 -15.88 2.21 -24.05
CA ALA A 87 -17.26 2.40 -23.62
C ALA A 87 -17.49 1.83 -22.23
N TRP A 88 -16.91 0.68 -21.92
CA TRP A 88 -16.98 0.08 -20.58
C TRP A 88 -16.29 0.96 -19.53
N GLN A 89 -15.11 1.49 -19.82
CA GLN A 89 -14.42 2.41 -18.94
C GLN A 89 -15.27 3.64 -18.63
N ALA A 90 -15.82 4.30 -19.65
CA ALA A 90 -16.64 5.49 -19.48
C ALA A 90 -17.89 5.22 -18.62
N GLU A 91 -18.54 4.08 -18.81
CA GLU A 91 -19.67 3.67 -17.96
C GLU A 91 -19.23 3.40 -16.52
N TYR A 92 -18.06 2.79 -16.31
CA TYR A 92 -17.52 2.52 -14.99
C TYR A 92 -17.16 3.82 -14.24
N GLU A 93 -16.52 4.76 -14.91
CA GLU A 93 -16.17 6.07 -14.34
C GLU A 93 -17.41 6.87 -13.93
N ALA A 94 -18.47 6.83 -14.72
CA ALA A 94 -19.73 7.50 -14.43
C ALA A 94 -20.59 6.80 -13.37
N ALA A 95 -20.28 5.54 -13.04
CA ALA A 95 -21.08 4.72 -12.14
C ALA A 95 -20.85 5.07 -10.66
N GLY A 96 -21.90 5.01 -9.84
CA GLY A 96 -21.81 5.06 -8.39
C GLY A 96 -21.23 3.76 -7.80
N GLU A 97 -20.91 3.77 -6.52
CA GLU A 97 -20.21 2.69 -5.81
C GLU A 97 -20.88 1.31 -5.96
N ALA A 98 -22.19 1.24 -5.75
CA ALA A 98 -22.95 -0.02 -5.86
C ALA A 98 -22.94 -0.57 -7.30
N ALA A 99 -23.06 0.32 -8.29
CA ALA A 99 -23.01 -0.05 -9.69
C ALA A 99 -21.61 -0.51 -10.11
N ARG A 100 -20.53 0.16 -9.68
CA ARG A 100 -19.14 -0.27 -9.88
C ARG A 100 -18.89 -1.66 -9.32
N ARG A 101 -19.36 -1.95 -8.11
CA ARG A 101 -19.26 -3.28 -7.52
C ARG A 101 -19.97 -4.33 -8.37
N GLY A 102 -21.17 -4.03 -8.87
CA GLY A 102 -21.91 -4.91 -9.79
C GLY A 102 -21.18 -5.12 -11.11
N MET A 103 -20.61 -4.08 -11.69
CA MET A 103 -19.80 -4.16 -12.92
C MET A 103 -18.54 -5.01 -12.72
N LEU A 104 -17.87 -4.91 -11.58
CA LEU A 104 -16.74 -5.77 -11.23
C LEU A 104 -17.14 -7.24 -11.07
N ALA A 105 -18.33 -7.53 -10.56
CA ALA A 105 -18.83 -8.89 -10.48
C ALA A 105 -19.04 -9.49 -11.88
N VAL A 106 -19.61 -8.71 -12.81
CA VAL A 106 -19.77 -9.12 -14.22
C VAL A 106 -18.42 -9.27 -14.91
N LEU A 107 -17.47 -8.36 -14.65
CA LEU A 107 -16.10 -8.47 -15.18
C LEU A 107 -15.42 -9.74 -14.70
N ALA A 108 -15.52 -10.06 -13.42
CA ALA A 108 -14.92 -11.27 -12.86
C ALA A 108 -15.56 -12.54 -13.45
N GLU A 109 -16.88 -12.55 -13.65
CA GLU A 109 -17.59 -13.65 -14.30
C GLU A 109 -17.08 -13.88 -15.73
N VAL A 110 -17.09 -12.84 -16.57
CA VAL A 110 -16.71 -12.93 -17.98
C VAL A 110 -15.22 -13.26 -18.13
N ALA A 111 -14.36 -12.59 -17.39
CA ALA A 111 -12.91 -12.76 -17.47
C ALA A 111 -12.40 -14.15 -17.02
N ASN A 112 -13.18 -14.86 -16.21
CA ASN A 112 -12.84 -16.21 -15.75
C ASN A 112 -13.57 -17.31 -16.55
N SER A 113 -14.53 -16.93 -17.42
CA SER A 113 -15.27 -17.87 -18.30
C SER A 113 -14.85 -17.84 -19.77
N SER A 114 -14.05 -16.86 -20.18
CA SER A 114 -13.70 -16.60 -21.59
C SER A 114 -12.80 -17.64 -22.27
N GLY A 115 -12.90 -18.90 -21.91
CA GLY A 115 -12.16 -20.00 -22.53
C GLY A 115 -13.00 -21.27 -22.77
N SER A 116 -14.30 -21.24 -22.44
CA SER A 116 -15.16 -22.44 -22.54
C SER A 116 -16.10 -22.46 -23.76
N ASP A 117 -16.12 -21.42 -24.57
CA ASP A 117 -16.93 -21.38 -25.80
C ASP A 117 -16.07 -21.72 -27.04
N GLU A 118 -15.34 -22.84 -27.04
CA GLU A 118 -15.15 -23.57 -28.30
C GLU A 118 -16.48 -24.26 -28.60
N PRO A 119 -17.13 -23.99 -29.75
CA PRO A 119 -18.27 -24.78 -30.16
C PRO A 119 -17.80 -26.24 -30.29
N ALA A 120 -18.40 -27.12 -29.50
CA ALA A 120 -18.27 -28.55 -29.74
C ALA A 120 -18.62 -28.78 -31.24
N ASP A 121 -17.57 -29.09 -32.00
CA ASP A 121 -17.70 -29.44 -33.40
C ASP A 121 -18.63 -30.63 -33.49
N GLY A 122 -19.84 -30.36 -34.02
CA GLY A 122 -20.90 -31.36 -34.13
C GLY A 122 -20.43 -32.50 -35.00
N ASP A 123 -20.27 -33.63 -34.37
CA ASP A 123 -20.17 -34.94 -35.02
C ASP A 123 -21.31 -35.14 -36.00
N LYS A 124 -21.08 -34.79 -37.27
CA LYS A 124 -21.88 -35.21 -38.38
C LYS A 124 -21.46 -36.63 -38.76
N GLY A 125 -22.20 -37.59 -38.24
CA GLY A 125 -22.06 -38.96 -38.63
C GLY A 125 -21.98 -39.14 -40.14
N ASP A 126 -20.95 -39.82 -40.57
CA ASP A 126 -20.88 -40.49 -41.86
C ASP A 126 -21.00 -42.02 -41.64
N LYS A 127 -21.99 -42.57 -42.27
CA LYS A 127 -22.32 -44.00 -42.31
C LYS A 127 -21.57 -44.67 -43.46
N GLY A 128 -20.90 -45.78 -43.16
CA GLY A 128 -20.63 -46.85 -44.13
C GLY A 128 -19.15 -47.03 -44.42
N ASP A 129 -18.54 -48.13 -44.18
CA ASP A 129 -18.61 -49.43 -44.80
C ASP A 129 -17.64 -50.45 -44.17
N LYS A 130 -17.90 -51.69 -44.41
CA LYS A 130 -17.38 -52.90 -43.85
C LYS A 130 -15.91 -53.21 -44.10
N GLY A 131 -15.33 -53.93 -43.14
CA GLY A 131 -14.45 -55.08 -43.39
C GLY A 131 -12.98 -54.87 -43.08
N ASP A 132 -12.40 -55.43 -42.05
CA ASP A 132 -11.71 -56.68 -42.01
C ASP A 132 -11.01 -56.89 -40.62
N LYS A 133 -11.05 -58.16 -40.21
CA LYS A 133 -10.40 -58.66 -39.00
C LYS A 133 -8.90 -58.77 -39.21
N VAL A 134 -8.06 -58.34 -38.27
CA VAL A 134 -6.83 -59.02 -37.88
C VAL A 134 -6.48 -58.75 -36.41
N GLU A 135 -6.04 -59.75 -35.81
CA GLU A 135 -5.75 -60.19 -34.45
C GLU A 135 -5.04 -59.28 -33.46
N LYS A 136 -5.33 -59.62 -32.22
CA LYS A 136 -4.72 -59.28 -30.94
C LYS A 136 -3.19 -59.35 -30.92
N THR A 137 -2.55 -58.39 -30.29
CA THR A 137 -1.54 -58.67 -29.26
C THR A 137 -1.55 -57.58 -28.19
N THR A 138 -1.47 -58.05 -27.00
CA THR A 138 -1.43 -57.40 -25.69
C THR A 138 -0.25 -56.41 -25.57
N ASP A 139 -0.56 -55.18 -25.14
CA ASP A 139 0.34 -54.47 -24.23
C ASP A 139 -0.48 -53.57 -23.29
N LYS A 140 -0.59 -54.10 -22.07
CA LYS A 140 -1.31 -53.51 -20.97
C LYS A 140 -0.30 -53.00 -19.96
N ALA A 141 0.37 -51.88 -20.26
CA ALA A 141 1.16 -51.14 -19.30
C ALA A 141 1.66 -49.81 -19.93
N ALA A 142 0.87 -48.76 -19.91
CA ALA A 142 1.29 -47.35 -19.94
C ALA A 142 0.08 -46.39 -20.20
N ARG A 143 -0.89 -46.39 -19.30
CA ARG A 143 -1.96 -45.38 -19.29
C ARG A 143 -2.35 -45.02 -17.87
N ALA A 144 -1.38 -44.47 -17.13
CA ALA A 144 -1.62 -43.75 -15.88
C ALA A 144 -0.62 -42.61 -15.82
N SER A 145 -1.02 -41.45 -16.27
CA SER A 145 -0.53 -40.11 -15.88
C SER A 145 -0.61 -39.12 -17.04
N ARG A 146 -1.78 -38.56 -17.30
CA ARG A 146 -1.97 -37.29 -17.98
C ARG A 146 -3.34 -36.64 -17.68
N PRO A 147 -3.57 -36.10 -16.47
CA PRO A 147 -4.66 -35.11 -16.28
C PRO A 147 -4.18 -33.69 -16.04
N HIS A 148 -2.88 -33.37 -16.04
CA HIS A 148 -2.41 -32.02 -15.62
C HIS A 148 -2.15 -31.02 -16.76
N ALA A 149 -2.02 -31.45 -18.01
CA ALA A 149 -1.71 -30.56 -19.13
C ALA A 149 -2.88 -29.66 -19.56
N GLY A 150 -4.12 -30.09 -19.41
CA GLY A 150 -5.31 -29.31 -19.83
C GLY A 150 -5.63 -28.12 -18.93
N HIS A 151 -5.50 -28.26 -17.61
CA HIS A 151 -5.80 -27.17 -16.65
C HIS A 151 -4.77 -26.04 -16.72
N SER A 152 -3.51 -26.34 -16.88
CA SER A 152 -2.43 -25.36 -17.03
C SER A 152 -2.61 -24.50 -18.30
N GLY A 153 -2.97 -25.12 -19.42
CA GLY A 153 -3.21 -24.42 -20.68
C GLY A 153 -4.40 -23.45 -20.62
N LEU A 154 -5.50 -23.87 -20.01
CA LEU A 154 -6.70 -23.02 -19.86
C LEU A 154 -6.42 -21.81 -18.93
N THR A 155 -5.78 -22.05 -17.80
CA THR A 155 -5.42 -20.96 -16.85
C THR A 155 -4.54 -19.93 -17.53
N HIS A 156 -3.56 -20.34 -18.33
CA HIS A 156 -2.68 -19.45 -19.06
C HIS A 156 -3.42 -18.68 -20.16
N ALA A 157 -4.36 -19.30 -20.88
CA ALA A 157 -5.17 -18.64 -21.88
C ALA A 157 -6.08 -17.55 -21.28
N LEU A 158 -6.69 -17.83 -20.11
CA LEU A 158 -7.50 -16.86 -19.38
C LEU A 158 -6.67 -15.68 -18.87
N SER A 159 -5.49 -15.94 -18.31
CA SER A 159 -4.56 -14.89 -17.89
C SER A 159 -4.16 -13.99 -19.07
N ASN A 160 -3.80 -14.57 -20.21
CA ASN A 160 -3.47 -13.82 -21.42
C ASN A 160 -4.64 -12.94 -21.91
N ALA A 161 -5.88 -13.43 -21.81
CA ALA A 161 -7.06 -12.65 -22.18
C ALA A 161 -7.25 -11.43 -21.24
N ARG A 162 -7.12 -11.62 -19.92
CA ARG A 162 -7.17 -10.54 -18.92
C ARG A 162 -6.05 -9.51 -19.13
N ILE A 163 -4.82 -9.97 -19.38
CA ILE A 163 -3.67 -9.12 -19.69
C ILE A 163 -3.95 -8.28 -20.95
N ARG A 164 -4.49 -8.86 -22.02
CA ARG A 164 -4.86 -8.09 -23.23
C ARG A 164 -5.92 -7.03 -22.92
N PHE A 165 -6.93 -7.35 -22.15
CA PHE A 165 -7.95 -6.39 -21.73
C PHE A 165 -7.35 -5.21 -20.96
N PHE A 166 -6.51 -5.47 -19.96
CA PHE A 166 -5.86 -4.40 -19.21
C PHE A 166 -4.91 -3.55 -20.07
N LYS A 167 -4.18 -4.17 -21.01
CA LYS A 167 -3.35 -3.43 -21.97
C LYS A 167 -4.17 -2.53 -22.86
N ARG A 168 -5.35 -2.96 -23.31
CA ARG A 168 -6.28 -2.12 -24.09
C ARG A 168 -6.73 -0.91 -23.27
N LEU A 169 -7.17 -1.11 -22.02
CA LEU A 169 -7.53 -0.01 -21.13
C LEU A 169 -6.34 0.93 -20.87
N ALA A 170 -5.16 0.39 -20.62
CA ALA A 170 -3.96 1.20 -20.41
C ALA A 170 -3.58 2.06 -21.64
N ALA A 171 -3.81 1.57 -22.84
CA ALA A 171 -3.47 2.29 -24.08
C ALA A 171 -4.33 3.54 -24.31
N LEU A 172 -5.44 3.68 -23.61
CA LEU A 172 -6.34 4.81 -23.78
C LEU A 172 -5.67 6.11 -23.34
N HIS A 173 -5.56 7.04 -24.27
CA HIS A 173 -5.06 8.37 -23.99
C HIS A 173 -6.23 9.24 -23.53
N GLY A 174 -6.09 9.89 -22.38
CA GLY A 174 -7.09 10.85 -21.94
C GLY A 174 -7.32 11.93 -23.02
N GLN A 175 -8.56 12.15 -23.41
CA GLN A 175 -8.87 13.28 -24.26
C GLN A 175 -8.63 14.58 -23.49
N ARG A 176 -8.17 15.63 -24.19
CA ARG A 176 -7.99 16.95 -23.60
C ARG A 176 -9.27 17.40 -22.90
N GLY A 177 -9.27 17.37 -21.60
CA GLY A 177 -10.28 17.99 -20.78
C GLY A 177 -10.81 17.20 -19.59
N ASN A 178 -11.10 15.90 -19.66
CA ASN A 178 -11.80 15.23 -18.55
C ASN A 178 -11.69 13.71 -18.46
N SER A 179 -11.05 13.01 -19.37
CA SER A 179 -10.91 11.55 -19.22
C SER A 179 -9.55 11.23 -18.60
N ALA A 180 -9.55 10.51 -17.50
CA ALA A 180 -8.34 10.00 -16.91
C ALA A 180 -7.56 9.16 -17.93
N CYS A 181 -6.24 9.30 -17.99
CA CYS A 181 -5.36 8.39 -18.73
C CYS A 181 -5.70 6.94 -18.33
N GLY A 182 -5.76 6.03 -19.30
CA GLY A 182 -6.12 4.63 -19.04
C GLY A 182 -5.29 3.97 -17.94
N LEU A 183 -4.03 4.38 -17.76
CA LEU A 183 -3.20 3.91 -16.65
C LEU A 183 -3.72 4.40 -15.29
N HIS A 184 -4.14 5.65 -15.18
CA HIS A 184 -4.74 6.18 -13.96
C HIS A 184 -6.08 5.50 -13.65
N PHE A 185 -6.90 5.26 -14.69
CA PHE A 185 -8.13 4.47 -14.54
C PHE A 185 -7.86 3.07 -13.97
N LEU A 186 -6.84 2.36 -14.48
CA LEU A 186 -6.49 1.02 -14.00
C LEU A 186 -6.04 1.02 -12.53
N ILE A 187 -5.34 2.07 -12.08
CA ILE A 187 -5.00 2.22 -10.66
C ILE A 187 -6.27 2.34 -9.81
N GLN A 188 -7.25 3.14 -10.26
CA GLN A 188 -8.52 3.29 -9.55
C GLN A 188 -9.36 2.01 -9.60
N LEU A 189 -9.41 1.34 -10.74
CA LEU A 189 -10.09 0.06 -10.91
C LEU A 189 -9.51 -0.99 -9.94
N ARG A 190 -8.18 -1.09 -9.83
CA ARG A 190 -7.54 -2.01 -8.90
C ARG A 190 -7.81 -1.63 -7.44
N ALA A 191 -7.88 -0.34 -7.10
CA ALA A 191 -8.26 0.10 -5.76
C ALA A 191 -9.68 -0.41 -5.39
N ASP A 192 -10.62 -0.33 -6.32
CA ASP A 192 -11.98 -0.87 -6.16
C ASP A 192 -11.97 -2.41 -6.08
N MET A 193 -11.17 -3.10 -6.91
CA MET A 193 -11.01 -4.56 -6.86
C MET A 193 -10.49 -5.01 -5.49
N LEU A 194 -9.43 -4.39 -4.96
CA LEU A 194 -8.87 -4.68 -3.63
C LEU A 194 -9.87 -4.42 -2.50
N ARG A 195 -10.69 -3.38 -2.65
CA ARG A 195 -11.74 -3.04 -1.67
C ARG A 195 -12.83 -4.11 -1.58
N TRP A 196 -13.23 -4.70 -2.73
CA TRP A 196 -14.34 -5.64 -2.81
C TRP A 196 -13.93 -7.09 -3.01
N GLN A 197 -12.64 -7.40 -3.04
CA GLN A 197 -12.08 -8.74 -3.31
C GLN A 197 -12.71 -9.85 -2.44
N ARG A 198 -13.02 -9.54 -1.17
CA ARG A 198 -13.66 -10.49 -0.25
C ARG A 198 -15.16 -10.69 -0.51
N ARG A 199 -15.82 -9.74 -1.20
CA ARG A 199 -17.26 -9.74 -1.44
C ARG A 199 -17.63 -10.16 -2.86
N VAL A 200 -16.71 -10.10 -3.79
CA VAL A 200 -16.91 -10.41 -5.20
C VAL A 200 -15.97 -11.56 -5.59
N PRO A 201 -16.52 -12.78 -5.77
CA PRO A 201 -15.73 -13.95 -6.18
C PRO A 201 -15.04 -13.70 -7.53
N GLY A 202 -13.86 -14.29 -7.72
CA GLY A 202 -13.12 -14.23 -8.99
C GLY A 202 -12.28 -12.97 -9.23
N LEU A 203 -12.40 -11.92 -8.40
CA LEU A 203 -11.56 -10.71 -8.54
C LEU A 203 -10.07 -10.97 -8.28
N ARG A 204 -9.73 -12.00 -7.50
CA ARG A 204 -8.33 -12.26 -7.15
C ARG A 204 -7.48 -12.56 -8.39
N ALA A 205 -7.98 -13.36 -9.32
CA ALA A 205 -7.24 -13.70 -10.54
C ALA A 205 -6.99 -12.48 -11.44
N LEU A 206 -7.95 -11.53 -11.47
CA LEU A 206 -7.75 -10.25 -12.17
C LEU A 206 -6.73 -9.37 -11.45
N ASP A 207 -6.79 -9.34 -10.12
CA ASP A 207 -5.86 -8.57 -9.29
C ASP A 207 -4.43 -9.07 -9.46
N ASP A 208 -4.21 -10.38 -9.38
CA ASP A 208 -2.90 -11.02 -9.55
C ASP A 208 -2.28 -10.68 -10.93
N ASP A 209 -3.07 -10.76 -12.02
CA ASP A 209 -2.61 -10.40 -13.37
C ASP A 209 -2.32 -8.88 -13.52
N LEU A 210 -3.15 -8.03 -12.92
CA LEU A 210 -2.96 -6.57 -12.97
C LEU A 210 -1.79 -6.12 -12.08
N GLU A 211 -1.58 -6.76 -10.93
CA GLU A 211 -0.42 -6.54 -10.08
C GLU A 211 0.89 -6.86 -10.80
N ALA A 212 0.92 -8.01 -11.50
CA ALA A 212 2.07 -8.39 -12.31
C ALA A 212 2.37 -7.38 -13.43
N LEU A 213 1.32 -6.86 -14.11
CA LEU A 213 1.49 -5.80 -15.10
C LEU A 213 2.01 -4.50 -14.47
N PHE A 214 1.46 -4.11 -13.32
CA PHE A 214 1.88 -2.90 -12.61
C PHE A 214 3.32 -2.99 -12.11
N SER A 215 3.77 -4.15 -11.65
CA SER A 215 5.17 -4.36 -11.25
C SER A 215 6.15 -4.12 -12.40
N ASN A 216 5.73 -4.34 -13.65
CA ASN A 216 6.53 -4.02 -14.83
C ASN A 216 6.40 -2.55 -15.27
N TRP A 217 5.19 -1.97 -15.18
CA TRP A 217 4.93 -0.60 -15.67
C TRP A 217 5.39 0.49 -14.70
N PHE A 218 5.42 0.18 -13.41
CA PHE A 218 5.83 1.09 -12.34
C PHE A 218 7.20 0.75 -11.76
N ASP A 219 8.06 0.05 -12.52
CA ASP A 219 9.45 -0.09 -12.13
C ASP A 219 10.11 1.28 -11.94
N VAL A 220 10.91 1.42 -10.88
CA VAL A 220 11.54 2.68 -10.51
C VAL A 220 12.39 3.28 -11.65
N GLY A 221 12.91 2.45 -12.54
CA GLY A 221 13.65 2.88 -13.74
C GLY A 221 12.80 3.65 -14.75
N LEU A 222 11.47 3.46 -14.71
CA LEU A 222 10.51 4.14 -15.57
C LEU A 222 9.87 5.37 -14.92
N LEU A 223 10.18 5.63 -13.64
CA LEU A 223 9.61 6.74 -12.89
C LEU A 223 10.55 7.95 -12.90
N GLU A 224 9.96 9.13 -12.87
CA GLU A 224 10.66 10.39 -12.74
C GLU A 224 10.64 10.83 -11.27
N LEU A 225 11.83 11.08 -10.71
CA LEU A 225 11.97 11.68 -9.39
C LEU A 225 11.99 13.21 -9.54
N GLN A 226 11.07 13.89 -8.87
CA GLN A 226 10.96 15.35 -8.90
C GLN A 226 10.94 15.91 -7.48
N PRO A 227 11.65 17.02 -7.20
CA PRO A 227 11.55 17.73 -5.94
C PRO A 227 10.18 18.42 -5.86
N ILE A 228 9.58 18.39 -4.68
CA ILE A 228 8.39 19.16 -4.34
C ILE A 228 8.82 20.33 -3.47
N THR A 229 8.48 21.53 -3.88
CA THR A 229 8.80 22.77 -3.19
C THR A 229 7.55 23.60 -2.96
N TRP A 230 7.68 24.69 -2.22
CA TRP A 230 6.56 25.61 -2.03
C TRP A 230 6.08 26.27 -3.33
N ASP A 231 6.92 26.31 -4.37
CA ASP A 231 6.57 26.81 -5.70
C ASP A 231 5.88 25.76 -6.59
N SER A 232 5.69 24.55 -6.08
CA SER A 232 4.94 23.51 -6.78
C SER A 232 3.46 23.88 -6.90
N PRO A 233 2.74 23.39 -7.93
CA PRO A 233 1.32 23.71 -8.09
C PRO A 233 0.51 23.39 -6.82
N ALA A 234 -0.37 24.31 -6.40
CA ALA A 234 -1.20 24.14 -5.20
C ALA A 234 -1.98 22.81 -5.21
N SER A 235 -2.46 22.39 -6.38
CA SER A 235 -3.14 21.07 -6.52
C SER A 235 -2.25 19.87 -6.21
N LEU A 236 -0.92 19.99 -6.36
CA LEU A 236 0.03 18.95 -5.96
C LEU A 236 0.27 19.01 -4.45
N LEU A 237 0.40 20.23 -3.89
CA LEU A 237 0.55 20.44 -2.44
C LEU A 237 -0.67 19.93 -1.66
N GLU A 238 -1.89 20.15 -2.14
CA GLU A 238 -3.12 19.55 -1.58
C GLU A 238 -3.09 18.03 -1.60
N LYS A 239 -2.50 17.43 -2.63
CA LYS A 239 -2.35 15.97 -2.71
C LYS A 239 -1.38 15.45 -1.66
N LEU A 240 -0.28 16.15 -1.35
CA LEU A 240 0.61 15.77 -0.25
C LEU A 240 -0.14 15.75 1.08
N ILE A 241 -0.89 16.82 1.41
CA ILE A 241 -1.71 16.87 2.63
C ILE A 241 -2.68 15.67 2.69
N ARG A 242 -3.31 15.34 1.57
CA ARG A 242 -4.30 14.25 1.50
C ARG A 242 -3.69 12.86 1.61
N TYR A 243 -2.52 12.67 1.03
CA TYR A 243 -1.90 11.36 0.85
C TYR A 243 -0.88 11.01 1.93
N GLU A 244 -0.50 11.96 2.79
CA GLU A 244 0.40 11.66 3.89
C GLU A 244 -0.19 10.59 4.83
N ALA A 245 0.47 9.44 4.87
CA ALA A 245 -0.03 8.25 5.58
C ALA A 245 0.73 7.96 6.88
N VAL A 246 1.93 8.52 7.04
CA VAL A 246 2.82 8.25 8.19
C VAL A 246 2.56 9.26 9.30
N HIS A 247 2.75 10.55 9.01
CA HIS A 247 2.57 11.66 9.95
C HIS A 247 1.65 12.71 9.33
N GLU A 248 0.39 12.73 9.75
CA GLU A 248 -0.64 13.61 9.21
C GLU A 248 -0.16 15.07 9.11
N ILE A 249 -0.37 15.68 7.95
CA ILE A 249 -0.12 17.11 7.73
C ILE A 249 -1.37 17.86 8.19
N ALA A 250 -1.28 18.52 9.33
CA ALA A 250 -2.44 19.13 10.00
C ALA A 250 -2.88 20.46 9.36
N SER A 251 -1.96 21.17 8.72
CA SER A 251 -2.22 22.52 8.20
C SER A 251 -1.30 22.88 7.03
N TRP A 252 -1.59 23.99 6.34
CA TRP A 252 -0.68 24.58 5.36
C TRP A 252 0.62 25.08 5.99
N THR A 253 0.62 25.48 7.26
CA THR A 253 1.81 25.87 8.00
C THR A 253 2.72 24.67 8.25
N ASP A 254 2.15 23.55 8.68
CA ASP A 254 2.86 22.27 8.82
C ASP A 254 3.48 21.83 7.47
N LEU A 255 2.69 21.84 6.38
CA LEU A 255 3.25 21.54 5.06
C LEU A 255 4.40 22.48 4.68
N ARG A 256 4.27 23.78 4.96
CA ARG A 256 5.33 24.74 4.67
C ARG A 256 6.60 24.44 5.44
N ASN A 257 6.49 24.08 6.72
CA ASN A 257 7.62 23.64 7.54
C ASN A 257 8.32 22.40 6.94
N ARG A 258 7.56 21.46 6.40
CA ARG A 258 8.13 20.25 5.75
C ARG A 258 8.79 20.51 4.40
N LEU A 259 8.58 21.69 3.82
CA LEU A 259 9.19 22.13 2.56
C LEU A 259 10.22 23.24 2.76
N ASP A 260 10.64 23.53 4.00
CA ASP A 260 11.60 24.58 4.31
C ASP A 260 13.04 24.19 3.92
N SER A 261 13.97 25.12 4.15
CA SER A 261 15.36 25.04 3.69
C SER A 261 16.13 23.82 4.23
N ASP A 262 15.84 23.37 5.46
CA ASP A 262 16.42 22.19 6.09
C ASP A 262 15.59 20.90 5.89
N ARG A 263 14.66 20.93 4.95
CA ARG A 263 13.78 19.83 4.56
C ARG A 263 13.81 19.61 3.06
N ARG A 264 13.50 18.42 2.62
CA ARG A 264 13.23 18.09 1.22
C ARG A 264 12.04 17.16 1.14
N CYS A 265 11.24 17.39 0.12
CA CYS A 265 10.22 16.44 -0.30
C CYS A 265 10.49 16.08 -1.75
N TYR A 266 10.57 14.80 -2.03
CA TYR A 266 10.70 14.25 -3.38
C TYR A 266 9.49 13.38 -3.69
N ALA A 267 9.02 13.41 -4.94
CA ALA A 267 7.98 12.50 -5.38
C ALA A 267 8.36 11.79 -6.68
N PHE A 268 7.90 10.54 -6.78
CA PHE A 268 8.01 9.75 -8.00
C PHE A 268 6.73 9.89 -8.82
N PHE A 269 6.90 10.21 -10.09
CA PHE A 269 5.84 10.32 -11.07
C PHE A 269 6.04 9.33 -12.21
N HIS A 270 4.95 8.88 -12.80
CA HIS A 270 5.00 8.14 -14.05
C HIS A 270 4.78 9.11 -15.22
N PRO A 271 5.58 9.08 -16.32
CA PRO A 271 5.44 10.03 -17.44
C PRO A 271 4.04 10.11 -18.05
N ARG A 272 3.28 9.01 -18.00
CA ARG A 272 1.90 8.96 -18.51
C ARG A 272 0.86 9.55 -17.55
N ILE A 273 1.21 9.78 -16.29
CA ILE A 273 0.35 10.40 -15.27
C ILE A 273 1.12 11.47 -14.47
N PRO A 274 1.67 12.48 -15.12
CA PRO A 274 2.68 13.39 -14.56
C PRO A 274 2.15 14.29 -13.43
N ARG A 275 0.85 14.31 -13.18
CA ARG A 275 0.22 15.13 -12.12
C ARG A 275 -0.19 14.33 -10.89
N GLU A 276 0.04 13.01 -10.90
CA GLU A 276 -0.25 12.13 -9.78
C GLU A 276 1.05 11.63 -9.18
N PRO A 277 1.42 12.07 -7.98
CA PRO A 277 2.53 11.48 -7.28
C PRO A 277 2.16 10.04 -6.93
N LEU A 278 3.07 9.10 -7.14
CA LEU A 278 2.88 7.69 -6.81
C LEU A 278 3.41 7.37 -5.41
N ILE A 279 4.56 7.91 -5.12
CA ILE A 279 5.24 7.83 -3.83
C ILE A 279 5.85 9.18 -3.57
N PHE A 280 5.79 9.67 -2.34
CA PHE A 280 6.62 10.78 -1.93
C PHE A 280 7.43 10.44 -0.68
N VAL A 281 8.56 11.10 -0.54
CA VAL A 281 9.57 10.89 0.48
C VAL A 281 9.90 12.23 1.12
N GLU A 282 9.67 12.35 2.41
CA GLU A 282 10.05 13.52 3.19
C GLU A 282 11.37 13.29 3.92
N VAL A 283 12.26 14.24 3.81
CA VAL A 283 13.62 14.18 4.32
C VAL A 283 13.89 15.39 5.19
N ALA A 284 14.42 15.19 6.39
CA ALA A 284 14.93 16.23 7.28
C ALA A 284 16.45 16.13 7.34
N PHE A 285 17.13 17.30 7.33
CA PHE A 285 18.55 17.36 7.56
C PHE A 285 18.84 17.64 9.02
N ALA A 286 19.76 16.88 9.62
CA ALA A 286 20.05 16.97 11.03
C ALA A 286 21.56 16.81 11.31
N PRO A 287 22.07 17.37 12.42
CA PRO A 287 23.46 17.18 12.84
C PRO A 287 23.71 15.75 13.35
N GLU A 288 22.66 15.07 13.88
CA GLU A 288 22.70 13.73 14.46
C GLU A 288 21.54 12.87 13.93
N MET A 289 21.63 11.55 14.14
CA MET A 289 20.55 10.63 13.79
C MET A 289 19.35 10.86 14.71
N ALA A 290 18.23 11.27 14.14
CA ALA A 290 17.01 11.59 14.86
C ALA A 290 16.45 10.37 15.64
N ALA A 291 15.96 10.64 16.86
CA ALA A 291 15.41 9.64 17.77
C ALA A 291 13.93 9.86 18.10
N ASP A 292 13.40 11.02 17.78
CA ASP A 292 12.07 11.48 18.18
C ASP A 292 11.42 12.24 17.00
N VAL A 293 10.20 11.86 16.65
CA VAL A 293 9.50 12.45 15.51
C VAL A 293 8.89 13.80 15.85
N HIS A 294 8.52 14.03 17.12
CA HIS A 294 7.93 15.31 17.53
C HIS A 294 8.96 16.43 17.42
N THR A 295 10.23 16.14 17.74
CA THR A 295 11.34 17.08 17.53
C THR A 295 11.52 17.38 16.02
N LEU A 296 11.42 16.37 15.17
CA LEU A 296 11.52 16.59 13.71
C LEU A 296 10.36 17.38 13.13
N LEU A 297 9.16 17.26 13.69
CA LEU A 297 7.94 17.90 13.19
C LEU A 297 7.56 19.18 13.95
N ASP A 298 8.39 19.64 14.89
CA ASP A 298 8.15 20.87 15.66
C ASP A 298 8.26 22.09 14.74
N GLU A 299 7.11 22.71 14.46
CA GLU A 299 7.02 23.94 13.65
C GLU A 299 7.67 25.14 14.32
N ALA A 300 7.91 25.10 15.64
CA ALA A 300 8.56 26.16 16.40
C ALA A 300 10.09 25.98 16.50
N ALA A 301 10.61 24.82 16.07
CA ALA A 301 12.05 24.58 16.09
C ALA A 301 12.80 25.51 15.14
N PRO A 302 13.97 26.01 15.52
CA PRO A 302 14.80 26.81 14.61
C PRO A 302 15.27 25.96 13.44
N LEU A 303 15.41 26.56 12.26
CA LEU A 303 15.97 25.90 11.09
C LEU A 303 17.39 25.43 11.36
N GLU A 304 17.71 24.23 10.90
CA GLU A 304 19.05 23.66 11.01
C GLU A 304 20.05 24.37 10.09
N ASP A 305 21.22 24.65 10.62
CA ASP A 305 22.33 25.20 9.81
C ASP A 305 22.86 24.08 8.87
N LEU A 306 22.54 24.19 7.59
CA LEU A 306 22.94 23.22 6.55
C LEU A 306 24.46 23.00 6.44
N ARG A 307 25.30 23.90 7.02
CA ARG A 307 26.76 23.70 7.09
C ARG A 307 27.16 22.67 8.14
N ARG A 308 26.30 22.42 9.14
CA ARG A 308 26.54 21.52 10.28
C ARG A 308 25.84 20.16 10.12
N VAL A 309 24.91 20.03 9.21
CA VAL A 309 24.17 18.77 9.00
C VAL A 309 25.09 17.68 8.47
N LYS A 310 24.88 16.48 8.99
CA LYS A 310 25.61 15.28 8.60
C LYS A 310 24.67 14.16 8.13
N TRP A 311 23.41 14.22 8.55
CA TRP A 311 22.40 13.21 8.35
C TRP A 311 21.26 13.71 7.46
N ALA A 312 20.81 12.84 6.57
CA ALA A 312 19.51 12.92 5.94
C ALA A 312 18.59 11.86 6.58
N ILE A 313 17.51 12.32 7.18
CA ILE A 313 16.56 11.47 7.91
C ILE A 313 15.29 11.37 7.09
N PHE A 314 15.01 10.19 6.54
CA PHE A 314 13.75 9.86 5.88
C PHE A 314 12.70 9.58 6.95
N TYR A 315 11.78 10.50 7.19
CA TYR A 315 10.79 10.35 8.26
C TYR A 315 9.39 10.01 7.75
N SER A 316 9.10 10.29 6.47
CA SER A 316 7.89 9.81 5.81
C SER A 316 8.18 9.26 4.40
N ILE A 317 7.61 8.10 4.11
CA ILE A 317 7.58 7.49 2.78
C ILE A 317 6.16 7.01 2.56
N SER A 318 5.42 7.77 1.75
CA SER A 318 3.99 7.56 1.56
C SER A 318 3.67 7.10 0.13
N ASN A 319 3.07 5.90 0.04
CA ASN A 319 2.44 5.46 -1.19
C ASN A 319 1.07 6.13 -1.32
N THR A 320 0.85 6.89 -2.39
CA THR A 320 -0.33 7.73 -2.56
C THR A 320 -1.51 7.00 -3.19
N GLN A 321 -1.24 5.89 -3.89
CA GLN A 321 -2.22 5.21 -4.73
C GLN A 321 -2.63 3.87 -4.13
N ALA A 322 -3.86 3.78 -3.60
CA ALA A 322 -4.39 2.56 -3.02
C ALA A 322 -4.38 1.37 -4.00
N GLY A 323 -4.54 1.63 -5.29
CA GLY A 323 -4.48 0.62 -6.35
C GLY A 323 -3.08 0.09 -6.65
N LEU A 324 -2.04 0.73 -6.11
CA LEU A 324 -0.65 0.24 -6.21
C LEU A 324 -0.19 -0.52 -4.96
N ARG A 325 -1.08 -0.82 -4.02
CA ARG A 325 -0.75 -1.62 -2.85
C ARG A 325 -0.26 -3.01 -3.28
N GLY A 326 0.89 -3.43 -2.74
CA GLY A 326 1.52 -4.72 -3.07
C GLY A 326 2.40 -4.69 -4.32
N VAL A 327 2.23 -3.69 -5.20
CA VAL A 327 3.07 -3.53 -6.38
C VAL A 327 4.50 -3.20 -5.97
N SER A 328 5.45 -3.94 -6.52
CA SER A 328 6.86 -3.65 -6.32
C SER A 328 7.30 -2.52 -7.25
N PHE A 329 7.89 -1.49 -6.67
CA PHE A 329 8.56 -0.41 -7.42
C PHE A 329 10.06 -0.68 -7.65
N GLY A 330 10.50 -1.92 -7.42
CA GLY A 330 11.92 -2.26 -7.40
C GLY A 330 12.61 -1.88 -6.08
N ASN A 331 13.85 -2.34 -5.91
CA ASN A 331 14.62 -2.19 -4.66
C ASN A 331 15.45 -0.91 -4.61
N PHE A 332 15.32 0.00 -5.59
CA PHE A 332 16.22 1.14 -5.76
C PHE A 332 15.55 2.50 -5.52
N LEU A 333 14.31 2.54 -5.04
CA LEU A 333 13.56 3.77 -4.84
C LEU A 333 14.32 4.76 -3.94
N LEU A 334 14.70 4.33 -2.73
CA LEU A 334 15.45 5.18 -1.81
C LEU A 334 16.89 5.44 -2.28
N LYS A 335 17.51 4.54 -3.01
CA LYS A 335 18.83 4.77 -3.61
C LYS A 335 18.81 5.99 -4.52
N ARG A 336 17.79 6.14 -5.38
CA ARG A 336 17.64 7.33 -6.23
C ARG A 336 17.47 8.62 -5.44
N VAL A 337 16.70 8.57 -4.35
CA VAL A 337 16.56 9.75 -3.47
C VAL A 337 17.89 10.06 -2.77
N ILE A 338 18.62 9.06 -2.30
CA ILE A 338 19.96 9.24 -1.69
C ILE A 338 20.93 9.87 -2.70
N GLU A 339 20.96 9.39 -3.94
CA GLU A 339 21.80 9.95 -5.00
C GLU A 339 21.46 11.42 -5.30
N GLU A 340 20.15 11.77 -5.30
CA GLU A 340 19.70 13.13 -5.49
C GLU A 340 20.11 14.04 -4.31
N VAL A 341 19.93 13.58 -3.08
CA VAL A 341 20.36 14.29 -1.87
C VAL A 341 21.88 14.47 -1.87
N GLN A 342 22.66 13.46 -2.24
CA GLN A 342 24.12 13.56 -2.31
C GLN A 342 24.60 14.53 -3.38
N ARG A 343 23.87 14.65 -4.49
CA ARG A 343 24.16 15.60 -5.57
C ARG A 343 23.96 17.03 -5.09
N GLU A 344 22.85 17.29 -4.37
CA GLU A 344 22.54 18.61 -3.84
C GLU A 344 23.38 18.96 -2.61
N PHE A 345 23.61 17.98 -1.72
CA PHE A 345 24.35 18.13 -0.46
C PHE A 345 25.54 17.17 -0.36
N PRO A 346 26.66 17.41 -1.06
CA PRO A 346 27.80 16.48 -1.09
C PRO A 346 28.46 16.21 0.29
N LYS A 347 28.19 17.04 1.29
CA LYS A 347 28.69 16.86 2.66
C LYS A 347 27.85 15.87 3.46
N VAL A 348 26.61 15.63 3.11
CA VAL A 348 25.72 14.66 3.75
C VAL A 348 26.14 13.25 3.32
N LYS A 349 26.61 12.44 4.28
CA LYS A 349 27.10 11.07 4.04
C LYS A 349 26.36 10.02 4.83
N GLN A 350 25.46 10.43 5.72
CA GLN A 350 24.74 9.55 6.62
C GLN A 350 23.26 9.56 6.25
N PHE A 351 22.68 8.40 6.02
CA PHE A 351 21.29 8.25 5.57
C PHE A 351 20.58 7.26 6.49
N ALA A 352 19.60 7.72 7.22
CA ALA A 352 18.78 6.88 8.07
C ALA A 352 17.31 7.24 7.96
N THR A 353 16.45 6.34 8.41
CA THR A 353 15.03 6.64 8.58
C THR A 353 14.72 6.91 10.05
N LEU A 354 13.54 7.48 10.29
CA LEU A 354 12.85 7.39 11.56
C LEU A 354 11.45 6.84 11.26
N SER A 355 11.26 5.54 11.44
CA SER A 355 10.12 4.80 10.90
C SER A 355 9.23 4.22 12.00
N PRO A 356 7.89 4.18 11.81
CA PRO A 356 6.98 3.49 12.72
C PRO A 356 7.14 1.96 12.63
N ILE A 357 6.54 1.26 13.61
CA ILE A 357 6.48 -0.21 13.68
C ILE A 357 4.99 -0.63 13.68
N PRO A 358 4.27 -0.52 12.54
CA PRO A 358 2.81 -0.57 12.53
C PRO A 358 2.22 -1.94 12.89
N GLY A 359 2.96 -3.03 12.72
CA GLY A 359 2.48 -4.38 12.97
C GLY A 359 2.77 -4.93 14.37
N PHE A 360 3.52 -4.20 15.21
CA PHE A 360 3.97 -4.69 16.52
C PHE A 360 2.81 -5.03 17.47
N ALA A 361 1.88 -4.10 17.68
CA ALA A 361 0.77 -4.33 18.58
C ALA A 361 -0.15 -5.48 18.11
N ASP A 362 -0.36 -5.62 16.80
CA ASP A 362 -1.15 -6.71 16.24
C ASP A 362 -0.45 -8.07 16.36
N TRP A 363 0.88 -8.08 16.28
CA TRP A 363 1.67 -9.27 16.57
C TRP A 363 1.58 -9.64 18.04
N MET A 364 1.79 -8.68 18.94
CA MET A 364 1.69 -8.89 20.39
C MET A 364 0.35 -9.52 20.80
N ARG A 365 -0.78 -8.98 20.33
CA ARG A 365 -2.13 -9.49 20.65
C ARG A 365 -2.38 -10.94 20.27
N LYS A 366 -1.58 -11.48 19.36
CA LYS A 366 -1.67 -12.88 18.92
C LYS A 366 -0.80 -13.84 19.73
N GLN A 367 0.04 -13.31 20.62
CA GLN A 367 0.96 -14.10 21.41
C GLN A 367 0.35 -14.45 22.77
N ASP A 368 0.62 -15.66 23.25
CA ASP A 368 0.41 -16.04 24.64
C ASP A 368 1.56 -15.56 25.54
N GLY A 369 1.31 -15.49 26.84
CA GLY A 369 2.32 -15.05 27.81
C GLY A 369 3.55 -15.94 27.87
N ALA A 370 3.41 -17.26 27.67
CA ALA A 370 4.53 -18.19 27.68
C ALA A 370 5.48 -17.95 26.48
N THR A 371 4.94 -17.65 25.32
CA THR A 371 5.74 -17.28 24.14
C THR A 371 6.50 -15.98 24.37
N LEU A 372 5.84 -14.94 24.92
CA LEU A 372 6.49 -13.66 25.19
C LEU A 372 7.54 -13.78 26.30
N ALA A 373 7.27 -14.57 27.34
CA ALA A 373 8.24 -14.87 28.39
C ALA A 373 9.49 -15.57 27.83
N ARG A 374 9.33 -16.49 26.87
CA ARG A 374 10.44 -17.15 26.19
C ARG A 374 11.26 -16.17 25.33
N VAL A 375 10.62 -15.24 24.66
CA VAL A 375 11.30 -14.16 23.90
C VAL A 375 12.12 -13.27 24.82
N LEU A 376 11.60 -12.91 25.99
CA LEU A 376 12.28 -12.07 26.98
C LEU A 376 13.48 -12.79 27.63
N GLY A 377 13.39 -14.09 27.80
CA GLY A 377 14.37 -14.89 28.51
C GLY A 377 14.31 -14.71 30.01
N GLU A 378 14.91 -15.66 30.75
CA GLU A 378 14.83 -15.75 32.22
C GLU A 378 15.26 -14.46 32.93
N LYS A 379 16.36 -13.85 32.52
CA LYS A 379 16.93 -12.66 33.20
C LYS A 379 16.00 -11.43 33.12
N ARG A 380 15.42 -11.15 31.97
CA ARG A 380 14.50 -10.01 31.78
C ARG A 380 13.15 -10.29 32.44
N LEU A 381 12.67 -11.52 32.36
CA LEU A 381 11.45 -11.94 33.03
C LEU A 381 11.59 -11.87 34.56
N ALA A 382 12.72 -12.29 35.15
CA ALA A 382 12.98 -12.15 36.58
C ALA A 382 12.99 -10.68 37.02
N ARG A 383 13.65 -9.79 36.26
CA ARG A 383 13.60 -8.34 36.49
C ARG A 383 12.21 -7.76 36.44
N TRP A 384 11.40 -8.22 35.45
CA TRP A 384 10.02 -7.81 35.36
C TRP A 384 9.24 -8.20 36.61
N ASN A 385 9.33 -9.49 37.00
CA ASN A 385 8.62 -10.02 38.15
C ASN A 385 9.05 -9.36 39.48
N GLU A 386 10.30 -9.03 39.61
CA GLU A 386 10.82 -8.29 40.79
C GLU A 386 10.23 -6.88 40.88
N ARG A 387 10.06 -6.21 39.73
CA ARG A 387 9.65 -4.80 39.69
C ARG A 387 8.12 -4.63 39.63
N HIS A 388 7.44 -5.49 38.90
CA HIS A 388 6.01 -5.36 38.55
C HIS A 388 5.14 -6.52 39.02
N GLY A 389 5.73 -7.56 39.65
CA GLY A 389 5.02 -8.77 40.02
C GLY A 389 4.88 -9.75 38.87
N THR A 390 3.87 -10.62 38.93
CA THR A 390 3.66 -11.66 37.94
C THR A 390 3.56 -11.08 36.51
N ALA A 391 4.28 -11.67 35.59
CA ALA A 391 4.23 -11.29 34.19
C ALA A 391 2.80 -11.41 33.61
N PRO A 392 2.40 -10.52 32.70
CA PRO A 392 1.10 -10.57 32.05
C PRO A 392 0.82 -11.89 31.33
N ALA A 393 -0.45 -12.35 31.38
CA ALA A 393 -0.84 -13.67 30.90
C ALA A 393 -0.89 -13.80 29.38
N ASP A 394 -1.10 -12.70 28.67
CA ASP A 394 -1.22 -12.64 27.22
C ASP A 394 -0.70 -11.33 26.63
N GLY A 395 -0.64 -11.26 25.30
CA GLY A 395 -0.09 -10.11 24.60
C GLY A 395 -0.91 -8.83 24.73
N ALA A 396 -2.21 -8.91 24.99
CA ALA A 396 -3.05 -7.74 25.22
C ALA A 396 -2.70 -7.09 26.57
N ALA A 397 -2.60 -7.91 27.63
CA ALA A 397 -2.20 -7.47 28.95
C ALA A 397 -0.73 -6.93 28.96
N TRP A 398 0.16 -7.52 28.17
CA TRP A 398 1.49 -6.98 27.96
C TRP A 398 1.47 -5.59 27.33
N LEU A 399 0.65 -5.36 26.29
CA LEU A 399 0.54 -4.05 25.63
C LEU A 399 0.04 -2.95 26.60
N GLU A 400 -0.88 -3.29 27.50
CA GLU A 400 -1.35 -2.37 28.54
C GLU A 400 -0.22 -2.04 29.55
N ALA A 401 0.55 -3.07 29.94
CA ALA A 401 1.66 -2.91 30.88
C ALA A 401 2.86 -2.14 30.28
N LEU A 402 3.01 -2.14 28.96
CA LEU A 402 4.10 -1.46 28.22
C LEU A 402 3.74 -0.02 27.83
N ALA A 403 2.92 0.69 28.62
CA ALA A 403 2.53 2.06 28.32
C ALA A 403 3.76 2.99 28.19
N PRO A 404 3.87 3.80 27.13
CA PRO A 404 5.08 4.60 26.85
C PRO A 404 5.33 5.76 27.82
N ASP A 405 4.34 6.08 28.67
CA ASP A 405 4.46 7.16 29.66
C ASP A 405 5.25 6.75 30.91
N ALA A 406 5.55 5.48 31.06
CA ALA A 406 6.32 5.00 32.20
C ALA A 406 7.82 5.32 32.00
N ALA A 407 8.38 6.13 32.87
CA ALA A 407 9.82 6.38 32.97
C ALA A 407 10.61 5.16 33.51
N ASP A 408 9.97 3.99 33.55
CA ASP A 408 10.52 2.76 34.10
C ASP A 408 11.45 2.08 33.10
N GLY A 409 12.70 1.91 33.48
CA GLY A 409 13.72 1.27 32.64
C GLY A 409 13.44 -0.20 32.32
N VAL A 410 12.70 -0.92 33.19
CA VAL A 410 12.32 -2.32 32.97
C VAL A 410 11.25 -2.43 31.89
N ILE A 411 10.24 -1.55 31.93
CA ILE A 411 9.21 -1.46 30.88
C ILE A 411 9.86 -1.16 29.54
N ARG A 412 10.73 -0.14 29.49
CA ARG A 412 11.46 0.22 28.28
C ARG A 412 12.30 -0.93 27.71
N ASP A 413 13.12 -1.58 28.54
CA ASP A 413 13.99 -2.69 28.13
C ASP A 413 13.15 -3.87 27.60
N THR A 414 12.06 -4.17 28.27
CA THR A 414 11.10 -5.22 27.87
C THR A 414 10.46 -4.91 26.53
N ALA A 415 9.88 -3.71 26.36
CA ALA A 415 9.25 -3.30 25.12
C ALA A 415 10.21 -3.31 23.93
N MET A 416 11.41 -2.75 24.11
CA MET A 416 12.44 -2.72 23.08
C MET A 416 12.95 -4.12 22.70
N THR A 417 13.03 -5.05 23.66
CA THR A 417 13.38 -6.46 23.40
C THR A 417 12.33 -7.14 22.55
N LEU A 418 11.06 -7.01 22.92
CA LEU A 418 9.94 -7.58 22.15
C LEU A 418 9.85 -6.99 20.73
N ALA A 419 10.06 -5.68 20.61
CA ALA A 419 10.08 -5.01 19.31
C ALA A 419 11.28 -5.44 18.45
N ALA A 420 12.46 -5.59 19.04
CA ALA A 420 13.63 -6.11 18.33
C ALA A 420 13.39 -7.53 17.81
N HIS A 421 12.81 -8.40 18.64
CA HIS A 421 12.43 -9.76 18.23
C HIS A 421 11.45 -9.72 17.06
N TYR A 422 10.38 -8.92 17.17
CA TYR A 422 9.39 -8.77 16.12
C TYR A 422 9.99 -8.33 14.78
N LEU A 423 10.83 -7.30 14.79
CA LEU A 423 11.44 -6.76 13.57
C LEU A 423 12.45 -7.71 12.93
N VAL A 424 13.20 -8.48 13.74
CA VAL A 424 14.36 -9.25 13.26
C VAL A 424 14.05 -10.73 13.10
N ARG A 425 13.21 -11.32 13.96
CA ARG A 425 12.96 -12.78 14.02
C ARG A 425 11.63 -13.17 13.40
N GLU A 426 10.59 -12.35 13.54
CA GLU A 426 9.27 -12.69 13.02
C GLU A 426 9.23 -12.57 11.50
N ARG A 427 8.68 -13.63 10.86
CA ARG A 427 8.66 -13.76 9.41
C ARG A 427 7.24 -14.01 8.90
N ASN A 428 6.96 -13.45 7.73
CA ASN A 428 5.86 -13.85 6.87
C ASN A 428 6.47 -14.47 5.61
N GLN A 429 6.40 -15.80 5.50
CA GLN A 429 7.19 -16.59 4.55
C GLN A 429 8.70 -16.37 4.78
N SER A 430 9.45 -15.89 3.80
CA SER A 430 10.90 -15.62 3.89
C SER A 430 11.24 -14.20 4.33
N MET A 431 10.26 -13.28 4.35
CA MET A 431 10.48 -11.85 4.56
C MET A 431 10.06 -11.42 5.99
N PRO A 432 10.56 -10.28 6.49
CA PRO A 432 10.13 -9.71 7.77
C PRO A 432 8.60 -9.58 7.87
N ALA A 433 8.04 -9.89 9.04
CA ALA A 433 6.59 -9.80 9.27
C ALA A 433 6.11 -8.35 9.22
N ASP A 434 6.86 -7.41 9.80
CA ASP A 434 6.54 -5.99 9.75
C ASP A 434 6.64 -5.43 8.32
N PRO A 435 5.62 -4.74 7.80
CA PRO A 435 5.62 -4.23 6.42
C PRO A 435 6.66 -3.13 6.19
N VAL A 436 6.96 -2.30 7.19
CA VAL A 436 7.96 -1.22 7.11
C VAL A 436 9.37 -1.80 7.16
N ALA A 437 9.62 -2.78 8.05
CA ALA A 437 10.88 -3.53 8.07
C ALA A 437 11.11 -4.25 6.74
N ARG A 438 10.08 -4.88 6.18
CA ARG A 438 10.16 -5.55 4.87
C ARG A 438 10.55 -4.59 3.76
N PHE A 439 9.98 -3.40 3.74
CA PHE A 439 10.32 -2.37 2.77
C PHE A 439 11.77 -1.91 2.91
N HIS A 440 12.21 -1.49 4.10
CA HIS A 440 13.56 -0.95 4.29
C HIS A 440 14.65 -2.01 4.13
N LEU A 441 14.46 -3.19 4.71
CA LEU A 441 15.43 -4.29 4.57
C LEU A 441 15.45 -4.80 3.14
N GLY A 442 14.29 -4.84 2.44
CA GLY A 442 14.20 -5.14 1.01
C GLY A 442 14.84 -4.09 0.10
N ASN A 443 15.12 -2.89 0.60
CA ASN A 443 15.91 -1.84 -0.05
C ASN A 443 17.39 -1.81 0.44
N GLY A 444 17.85 -2.85 1.15
CA GLY A 444 19.25 -3.01 1.56
C GLY A 444 19.66 -2.27 2.82
N ALA A 445 18.72 -1.71 3.60
CA ALA A 445 19.04 -1.09 4.87
C ALA A 445 19.42 -2.11 5.96
N CYS A 446 20.00 -1.64 7.06
CA CYS A 446 20.15 -2.42 8.30
C CYS A 446 19.24 -1.85 9.41
N VAL A 447 18.84 -2.68 10.40
CA VAL A 447 18.16 -2.22 11.61
C VAL A 447 19.21 -1.63 12.53
N GLU A 448 19.21 -0.30 12.67
CA GLU A 448 20.28 0.41 13.38
C GLU A 448 19.96 0.69 14.85
N ARG A 449 18.76 1.24 15.13
CA ARG A 449 18.41 1.63 16.49
C ARG A 449 16.90 1.60 16.69
N LEU A 450 16.47 1.08 17.84
CA LEU A 450 15.13 1.26 18.37
C LEU A 450 15.09 2.49 19.27
N ASN A 451 14.03 3.30 19.14
CA ASN A 451 13.83 4.52 19.89
C ASN A 451 12.58 4.39 20.74
N TRP A 452 12.72 4.51 22.06
CA TRP A 452 11.62 4.48 23.01
C TRP A 452 10.91 5.82 23.07
N ALA A 453 9.58 5.79 23.15
CA ALA A 453 8.72 6.98 23.24
C ALA A 453 8.95 8.02 22.12
N ALA A 454 9.35 7.57 20.95
CA ALA A 454 9.74 8.39 19.81
C ALA A 454 8.53 8.92 18.99
N ASP A 455 7.34 8.31 19.14
CA ASP A 455 6.06 8.77 18.61
C ASP A 455 4.95 8.61 19.64
N LEU A 456 4.68 9.66 20.39
CA LEU A 456 3.66 9.70 21.43
C LEU A 456 2.28 10.10 20.91
N SER A 457 2.11 10.18 19.58
CA SER A 457 0.79 10.35 18.96
C SER A 457 -0.12 9.17 19.31
N ARG A 458 -1.44 9.37 19.20
CA ARG A 458 -2.42 8.29 19.37
C ARG A 458 -2.10 7.08 18.48
N LYS A 459 -1.63 7.35 17.26
CA LYS A 459 -1.26 6.31 16.28
C LYS A 459 -0.02 5.56 16.74
N GLY A 460 1.09 6.24 17.10
CA GLY A 460 2.32 5.63 17.56
C GLY A 460 2.12 4.77 18.81
N ARG A 461 1.38 5.29 19.80
CA ARG A 461 1.02 4.53 21.02
C ARG A 461 0.25 3.25 20.69
N SER A 462 -0.77 3.34 19.83
CA SER A 462 -1.64 2.19 19.48
C SER A 462 -0.94 1.12 18.63
N GLN A 463 0.03 1.48 17.81
CA GLN A 463 0.73 0.59 16.89
C GLN A 463 1.97 -0.07 17.50
N SER A 464 2.73 0.66 18.33
CA SER A 464 4.05 0.23 18.79
C SER A 464 4.42 0.72 20.20
N CYS A 465 3.46 1.02 21.07
CA CYS A 465 3.72 1.62 22.37
C CYS A 465 4.65 2.85 22.28
N GLY A 466 4.48 3.68 21.23
CA GLY A 466 5.30 4.86 21.00
C GLY A 466 6.72 4.61 20.49
N MET A 467 7.08 3.37 20.18
CA MET A 467 8.42 3.05 19.66
C MET A 467 8.52 3.33 18.15
N MET A 468 9.71 3.79 17.75
CA MET A 468 10.13 3.90 16.35
C MET A 468 11.48 3.22 16.12
N VAL A 469 11.83 3.03 14.85
CA VAL A 469 13.07 2.38 14.45
C VAL A 469 13.83 3.21 13.42
N ASN A 470 15.16 3.31 13.56
CA ASN A 470 16.02 3.81 12.50
C ASN A 470 16.53 2.65 11.64
N TYR A 471 16.33 2.75 10.33
CA TYR A 471 17.00 1.93 9.33
C TYR A 471 18.11 2.73 8.71
N LEU A 472 19.35 2.19 8.76
CA LEU A 472 20.53 2.85 8.21
C LEU A 472 20.80 2.37 6.78
N TYR A 473 21.01 3.32 5.88
CA TYR A 473 21.41 3.09 4.50
C TYR A 473 22.89 3.42 4.33
N VAL A 474 23.67 2.40 4.01
CA VAL A 474 25.08 2.54 3.65
C VAL A 474 25.18 2.14 2.18
N PRO A 475 25.36 3.09 1.23
CA PRO A 475 25.28 2.81 -0.20
C PRO A 475 26.16 1.63 -0.66
N GLU A 476 27.36 1.51 -0.05
CA GLU A 476 28.34 0.46 -0.40
C GLU A 476 27.95 -0.93 0.15
N ALA A 477 27.02 -1.01 1.09
CA ALA A 477 26.63 -2.24 1.77
C ALA A 477 25.23 -2.76 1.36
N LEU A 478 24.52 -2.07 0.46
CA LEU A 478 23.13 -2.41 0.13
C LEU A 478 23.01 -3.84 -0.42
N ASP A 479 23.87 -4.22 -1.35
CA ASP A 479 23.83 -5.54 -2.01
C ASP A 479 24.16 -6.67 -1.02
N ASP A 480 25.17 -6.47 -0.13
CA ASP A 480 25.50 -7.42 0.93
C ASP A 480 24.33 -7.59 1.90
N ASN A 481 23.66 -6.50 2.26
CA ASN A 481 22.52 -6.53 3.15
C ASN A 481 21.32 -7.26 2.51
N LEU A 482 21.09 -7.10 1.21
CA LEU A 482 20.07 -7.83 0.46
C LEU A 482 20.39 -9.34 0.41
N ALA A 483 21.62 -9.72 0.15
CA ALA A 483 22.06 -11.12 0.16
C ALA A 483 21.84 -11.76 1.55
N ARG A 484 22.19 -11.04 2.61
CA ARG A 484 21.95 -11.49 4.00
C ARG A 484 20.47 -11.63 4.33
N LEU A 485 19.64 -10.69 3.87
CA LEU A 485 18.18 -10.78 4.04
C LEU A 485 17.62 -12.02 3.35
N GLY A 486 18.06 -12.28 2.10
CA GLY A 486 17.69 -13.49 1.33
C GLY A 486 18.10 -14.79 2.04
N ALA A 487 19.21 -14.79 2.77
CA ALA A 487 19.65 -15.91 3.62
C ALA A 487 18.92 -15.97 5.00
N GLY A 488 17.90 -15.13 5.23
CA GLY A 488 17.14 -15.10 6.47
C GLY A 488 17.87 -14.44 7.66
N ASN A 489 18.99 -13.74 7.42
CA ASN A 489 19.81 -13.11 8.46
C ASN A 489 20.02 -11.62 8.16
N PRO A 490 19.01 -10.76 8.38
CA PRO A 490 19.09 -9.33 8.07
C PRO A 490 20.21 -8.66 8.89
N ARG A 491 20.81 -7.64 8.31
CA ARG A 491 21.83 -6.84 8.98
C ARG A 491 21.20 -6.05 10.14
N ILE A 492 21.81 -6.13 11.30
CA ILE A 492 21.46 -5.38 12.52
C ILE A 492 22.70 -4.76 13.13
N SER A 493 22.52 -3.65 13.85
CA SER A 493 23.59 -3.04 14.65
C SER A 493 23.91 -3.84 15.93
N ARG A 494 25.01 -3.48 16.58
CA ARG A 494 25.33 -4.03 17.91
C ARG A 494 24.29 -3.65 18.97
N SER A 495 23.70 -2.46 18.88
CA SER A 495 22.69 -1.98 19.84
C SER A 495 21.45 -2.85 19.78
N VAL A 496 20.96 -3.17 18.57
CA VAL A 496 19.82 -4.06 18.34
C VAL A 496 20.17 -5.50 18.71
N GLY A 497 21.38 -5.96 18.40
CA GLY A 497 21.84 -7.30 18.77
C GLY A 497 21.88 -7.57 20.29
N LYS A 498 22.09 -6.54 21.12
CA LYS A 498 22.03 -6.67 22.59
C LYS A 498 20.59 -6.84 23.13
N LEU A 499 19.60 -6.47 22.35
CA LEU A 499 18.18 -6.64 22.71
C LEU A 499 17.69 -8.07 22.42
N LEU A 500 18.30 -8.76 21.46
CA LEU A 500 17.99 -10.15 21.08
C LEU A 500 18.71 -11.17 21.94
#